data_91310373bc58fd738868f3c6db290546
#
_entry.id   91310373bc58fd738868f3c6db290546
#
_cell.length_a   1.000
_cell.length_b   1.000
_cell.length_c   1.000
_cell.angle_alpha   90.00
_cell.angle_beta   90.00
_cell.angle_gamma   90.00
#
_symmetry.space_group_name_H-M   'P 1'
#
loop_
_entity.id
_entity.type
_entity.pdbx_description
1 polymer ?
#
loop_
_entity_poly.entity_id
_entity_poly.type
_entity_poly.pdbx_seq_one_letter_code
_entity_poly.pdbx_strand_id
1 'polypeptide(L)'
;MESKRVVGVDIGKRWVDVAREGTARVGRHRNEAVDIAVLVATFDASRDLVVFERCGGYERHFEAALGAAGIPWAVVHSAAVKAFRQVQGIKAKTDAIDARLLRDFGRDRLDAGKLRLGRTEDVVLDALVARHRQLKAALHAEQCRRETAAIAAAQASIERMIAHLQAELVTVGVELSLHESSDPQIVFKEAVMCQRKGVAQATARALLAELPELGRVECKQITALGGLAPRIHQSGRTHPRRGLVPGRASVKAILFNPARSAMRWDPEIRTFCNRLRARGKPGKVIMVAVMRKLLVRLNAAVRDALNQPEVLSPATRMAV
;
A
#
# COMPACT_ATOMS: atom_id res chain seq x y z
N MET A 1 -1.25 -30.20 -3.19
CA MET A 1 -2.09 -28.97 -3.29
C MET A 1 -2.65 -28.93 -4.70
N GLU A 2 -3.97 -29.09 -4.86
CA GLU A 2 -4.59 -28.89 -6.18
C GLU A 2 -4.25 -27.49 -6.67
N SER A 3 -3.83 -27.39 -7.93
CA SER A 3 -3.48 -26.09 -8.55
C SER A 3 -4.73 -25.22 -8.60
N LYS A 4 -4.72 -24.07 -7.91
CA LYS A 4 -5.84 -23.11 -7.96
C LYS A 4 -6.05 -22.61 -9.39
N ARG A 5 -7.30 -22.47 -9.82
CA ARG A 5 -7.65 -21.84 -11.10
C ARG A 5 -7.56 -20.33 -10.97
N VAL A 6 -6.85 -19.66 -11.86
CA VAL A 6 -6.74 -18.21 -11.83
C VAL A 6 -7.89 -17.57 -12.61
N VAL A 7 -8.53 -16.59 -11.99
CA VAL A 7 -9.56 -15.75 -12.58
C VAL A 7 -9.01 -14.34 -12.69
N GLY A 8 -8.81 -13.85 -13.91
CA GLY A 8 -8.41 -12.48 -14.16
C GLY A 8 -9.61 -11.54 -14.24
N VAL A 9 -9.56 -10.42 -13.54
CA VAL A 9 -10.69 -9.48 -13.48
C VAL A 9 -10.20 -8.07 -13.78
N ASP A 10 -10.73 -7.47 -14.84
CA ASP A 10 -10.54 -6.05 -15.14
C ASP A 10 -11.73 -5.25 -14.60
N ILE A 11 -11.44 -4.28 -13.73
CA ILE A 11 -12.46 -3.53 -12.99
C ILE A 11 -12.45 -2.08 -13.46
N GLY A 12 -13.51 -1.68 -14.12
CA GLY A 12 -13.77 -0.31 -14.51
C GLY A 12 -14.84 0.34 -13.64
N LYS A 13 -15.10 1.62 -13.89
CA LYS A 13 -16.13 2.38 -13.15
C LYS A 13 -17.54 1.77 -13.25
N ARG A 14 -17.91 1.25 -14.43
CA ARG A 14 -19.28 0.75 -14.71
C ARG A 14 -19.33 -0.76 -14.89
N TRP A 15 -18.23 -1.38 -15.29
CA TRP A 15 -18.18 -2.76 -15.73
C TRP A 15 -17.02 -3.51 -15.08
N VAL A 16 -17.24 -4.78 -14.89
CA VAL A 16 -16.26 -5.76 -14.42
C VAL A 16 -16.21 -6.88 -15.47
N ASP A 17 -15.05 -7.06 -16.09
CA ASP A 17 -14.81 -8.09 -17.09
C ASP A 17 -14.03 -9.24 -16.46
N VAL A 18 -14.52 -10.47 -16.61
CA VAL A 18 -14.03 -11.66 -15.91
C VAL A 18 -13.58 -12.73 -16.91
N ALA A 19 -12.30 -13.06 -16.88
CA ALA A 19 -11.69 -14.13 -17.66
C ALA A 19 -11.35 -15.32 -16.75
N ARG A 20 -11.95 -16.47 -17.00
CA ARG A 20 -11.71 -17.73 -16.25
C ARG A 20 -10.78 -18.64 -17.02
N GLU A 21 -10.00 -19.46 -16.33
CA GLU A 21 -9.26 -20.54 -16.97
C GLU A 21 -10.19 -21.58 -17.58
N GLY A 22 -9.74 -22.20 -18.68
CA GLY A 22 -10.50 -23.22 -19.40
C GLY A 22 -11.63 -22.67 -20.27
N THR A 23 -11.83 -21.34 -20.34
CA THR A 23 -12.83 -20.73 -21.22
C THR A 23 -12.27 -19.54 -22.00
N ALA A 24 -12.63 -19.47 -23.28
CA ALA A 24 -12.31 -18.31 -24.12
C ALA A 24 -13.26 -17.12 -23.87
N ARG A 25 -14.42 -17.37 -23.27
CA ARG A 25 -15.46 -16.34 -23.03
C ARG A 25 -15.06 -15.49 -21.84
N VAL A 26 -15.15 -14.16 -22.01
CA VAL A 26 -15.05 -13.17 -20.93
C VAL A 26 -16.46 -12.77 -20.53
N GLY A 27 -16.79 -12.90 -19.26
CA GLY A 27 -18.05 -12.43 -18.69
C GLY A 27 -17.98 -10.94 -18.42
N ARG A 28 -19.06 -10.19 -18.68
CA ARG A 28 -19.19 -8.77 -18.35
C ARG A 28 -20.33 -8.58 -17.36
N HIS A 29 -20.03 -7.91 -16.25
CA HIS A 29 -20.95 -7.63 -15.15
C HIS A 29 -20.93 -6.14 -14.81
N ARG A 30 -22.01 -5.61 -14.22
CA ARG A 30 -21.99 -4.25 -13.72
C ARG A 30 -21.17 -4.14 -12.45
N ASN A 31 -20.47 -3.01 -12.27
CA ASN A 31 -19.76 -2.73 -11.03
C ASN A 31 -20.72 -2.10 -10.00
N GLU A 32 -21.77 -2.82 -9.66
CA GLU A 32 -22.79 -2.46 -8.68
C GLU A 32 -22.87 -3.55 -7.60
N ALA A 33 -23.19 -3.20 -6.37
CA ALA A 33 -23.10 -4.11 -5.22
C ALA A 33 -23.87 -5.44 -5.43
N VAL A 34 -25.07 -5.38 -6.04
CA VAL A 34 -25.90 -6.55 -6.29
C VAL A 34 -25.28 -7.46 -7.34
N ASP A 35 -24.82 -6.90 -8.47
CA ASP A 35 -24.21 -7.68 -9.55
C ASP A 35 -22.87 -8.29 -9.11
N ILE A 36 -22.10 -7.55 -8.30
CA ILE A 36 -20.86 -8.06 -7.69
C ILE A 36 -21.15 -9.23 -6.75
N ALA A 37 -22.16 -9.15 -5.90
CA ALA A 37 -22.53 -10.25 -5.02
C ALA A 37 -22.92 -11.51 -5.80
N VAL A 38 -23.72 -11.36 -6.87
CA VAL A 38 -24.07 -12.46 -7.78
C VAL A 38 -22.83 -13.04 -8.46
N LEU A 39 -21.93 -12.19 -8.95
CA LEU A 39 -20.67 -12.62 -9.56
C LEU A 39 -19.81 -13.41 -8.58
N VAL A 40 -19.60 -12.88 -7.38
CA VAL A 40 -18.75 -13.48 -6.35
C VAL A 40 -19.31 -14.85 -5.91
N ALA A 41 -20.62 -15.00 -5.83
CA ALA A 41 -21.28 -16.29 -5.55
C ALA A 41 -20.99 -17.38 -6.60
N THR A 42 -20.50 -17.02 -7.79
CA THR A 42 -20.08 -17.98 -8.83
C THR A 42 -18.66 -18.49 -8.68
N PHE A 43 -17.88 -17.96 -7.75
CA PHE A 43 -16.50 -18.39 -7.48
C PHE A 43 -16.47 -19.51 -6.42
N ASP A 44 -15.52 -20.39 -6.56
CA ASP A 44 -15.25 -21.49 -5.62
C ASP A 44 -14.03 -21.12 -4.75
N ALA A 45 -14.23 -20.91 -3.45
CA ALA A 45 -13.19 -20.53 -2.50
C ALA A 45 -12.04 -21.56 -2.42
N SER A 46 -12.33 -22.85 -2.69
CA SER A 46 -11.33 -23.91 -2.66
C SER A 46 -10.46 -23.94 -3.91
N ARG A 47 -11.02 -23.56 -5.07
CA ARG A 47 -10.42 -23.74 -6.39
C ARG A 47 -10.01 -22.44 -7.06
N ASP A 48 -10.75 -21.36 -6.88
CA ASP A 48 -10.52 -20.11 -7.61
C ASP A 48 -9.57 -19.17 -6.83
N LEU A 49 -8.76 -18.44 -7.59
CA LEU A 49 -7.91 -17.35 -7.13
C LEU A 49 -8.12 -16.15 -8.05
N VAL A 50 -8.70 -15.09 -7.52
CA VAL A 50 -9.05 -13.90 -8.30
C VAL A 50 -7.88 -12.93 -8.35
N VAL A 51 -7.53 -12.45 -9.55
CA VAL A 51 -6.40 -11.53 -9.77
C VAL A 51 -6.90 -10.28 -10.50
N PHE A 52 -6.63 -9.10 -9.92
CA PHE A 52 -7.02 -7.82 -10.50
C PHE A 52 -6.00 -6.71 -10.18
N GLU A 53 -6.13 -5.57 -10.87
CA GLU A 53 -5.36 -4.36 -10.61
C GLU A 53 -6.14 -3.36 -9.75
N ARG A 54 -5.44 -2.51 -8.99
CA ARG A 54 -6.06 -1.34 -8.36
C ARG A 54 -6.41 -0.28 -9.42
N CYS A 55 -7.67 0.15 -9.43
CA CYS A 55 -8.23 1.07 -10.41
C CYS A 55 -8.86 2.32 -9.78
N GLY A 56 -8.17 2.91 -8.80
CA GLY A 56 -8.55 4.19 -8.20
C GLY A 56 -9.69 4.13 -7.20
N GLY A 57 -10.02 2.93 -6.69
CA GLY A 57 -11.04 2.70 -5.67
C GLY A 57 -12.31 2.03 -6.19
N TYR A 58 -12.44 1.82 -7.51
CA TYR A 58 -13.58 1.09 -8.08
C TYR A 58 -13.57 -0.40 -7.74
N GLU A 59 -12.42 -0.94 -7.33
CA GLU A 59 -12.22 -2.32 -6.88
C GLU A 59 -12.73 -2.61 -5.48
N ARG A 60 -12.98 -1.60 -4.65
CA ARG A 60 -13.24 -1.77 -3.21
C ARG A 60 -14.46 -2.63 -2.89
N HIS A 61 -15.56 -2.41 -3.60
CA HIS A 61 -16.77 -3.22 -3.41
C HIS A 61 -16.55 -4.68 -3.79
N PHE A 62 -15.80 -4.91 -4.86
CA PHE A 62 -15.45 -6.25 -5.32
C PHE A 62 -14.50 -6.95 -4.32
N GLU A 63 -13.46 -6.24 -3.86
CA GLU A 63 -12.50 -6.74 -2.87
C GLU A 63 -13.19 -7.10 -1.55
N ALA A 64 -14.09 -6.23 -1.06
CA ALA A 64 -14.88 -6.50 0.15
C ALA A 64 -15.80 -7.73 -0.01
N ALA A 65 -16.44 -7.87 -1.17
CA ALA A 65 -17.32 -9.01 -1.46
C ALA A 65 -16.52 -10.33 -1.53
N LEU A 66 -15.33 -10.33 -2.15
CA LEU A 66 -14.43 -11.49 -2.15
C LEU A 66 -14.03 -11.89 -0.73
N GLY A 67 -13.69 -10.90 0.10
CA GLY A 67 -13.33 -11.11 1.51
C GLY A 67 -14.47 -11.71 2.32
N ALA A 68 -15.68 -11.19 2.18
CA ALA A 68 -16.87 -11.70 2.85
C ALA A 68 -17.22 -13.13 2.45
N ALA A 69 -16.97 -13.49 1.18
CA ALA A 69 -17.19 -14.83 0.64
C ALA A 69 -16.01 -15.81 0.88
N GLY A 70 -14.91 -15.35 1.50
CA GLY A 70 -13.73 -16.18 1.70
C GLY A 70 -12.99 -16.56 0.42
N ILE A 71 -13.27 -15.88 -0.70
CA ILE A 71 -12.60 -16.14 -1.98
C ILE A 71 -11.19 -15.57 -1.92
N PRO A 72 -10.13 -16.35 -2.18
CA PRO A 72 -8.77 -15.81 -2.21
C PRO A 72 -8.56 -14.91 -3.43
N TRP A 73 -7.89 -13.79 -3.21
CA TRP A 73 -7.56 -12.85 -4.28
C TRP A 73 -6.12 -12.34 -4.19
N ALA A 74 -5.65 -11.73 -5.27
CA ALA A 74 -4.39 -11.03 -5.31
C ALA A 74 -4.52 -9.73 -6.13
N VAL A 75 -3.99 -8.65 -5.56
CA VAL A 75 -3.90 -7.36 -6.26
C VAL A 75 -2.51 -7.24 -6.89
N VAL A 76 -2.48 -6.98 -8.20
CA VAL A 76 -1.23 -6.88 -8.95
C VAL A 76 -0.93 -5.43 -9.35
N HIS A 77 0.34 -5.14 -9.59
CA HIS A 77 0.78 -3.79 -9.89
C HIS A 77 0.73 -3.53 -11.40
N SER A 78 0.04 -2.46 -11.81
CA SER A 78 -0.17 -2.09 -13.23
C SER A 78 1.12 -2.03 -14.07
N ALA A 79 2.23 -1.57 -13.48
CA ALA A 79 3.50 -1.53 -14.20
C ALA A 79 4.05 -2.94 -14.54
N ALA A 80 3.80 -3.94 -13.67
CA ALA A 80 4.22 -5.31 -13.91
C ALA A 80 3.35 -5.98 -15.00
N VAL A 81 2.03 -5.74 -14.96
CA VAL A 81 1.10 -6.22 -15.98
C VAL A 81 1.38 -5.58 -17.33
N LYS A 82 1.70 -4.28 -17.38
CA LYS A 82 2.14 -3.59 -18.62
C LYS A 82 3.42 -4.19 -19.21
N ALA A 83 4.42 -4.51 -18.36
CA ALA A 83 5.64 -5.16 -18.80
C ALA A 83 5.35 -6.57 -19.35
N PHE A 84 4.49 -7.34 -18.70
CA PHE A 84 4.07 -8.65 -19.16
C PHE A 84 3.33 -8.57 -20.50
N ARG A 85 2.43 -7.60 -20.69
CA ARG A 85 1.76 -7.31 -21.97
C ARG A 85 2.78 -7.11 -23.12
N GLN A 86 3.86 -6.34 -22.86
CA GLN A 86 4.91 -6.09 -23.85
C GLN A 86 5.65 -7.37 -24.21
N VAL A 87 5.99 -8.21 -23.23
CA VAL A 87 6.63 -9.51 -23.45
C VAL A 87 5.73 -10.44 -24.26
N GLN A 88 4.42 -10.43 -24.01
CA GLN A 88 3.44 -11.21 -24.78
C GLN A 88 3.12 -10.64 -26.17
N GLY A 89 3.67 -9.47 -26.54
CA GLY A 89 3.42 -8.85 -27.83
C GLY A 89 1.99 -8.35 -28.06
N ILE A 90 1.18 -8.22 -27.00
CA ILE A 90 -0.22 -7.81 -27.08
C ILE A 90 -0.31 -6.30 -27.29
N LYS A 91 -0.67 -5.87 -28.49
CA LYS A 91 -0.82 -4.45 -28.88
C LYS A 91 -2.22 -3.91 -28.63
N ALA A 92 -3.24 -4.74 -28.82
CA ALA A 92 -4.63 -4.32 -28.63
C ALA A 92 -4.96 -4.11 -27.16
N LYS A 93 -5.82 -3.14 -26.87
CA LYS A 93 -6.32 -2.84 -25.52
C LYS A 93 -7.84 -2.80 -25.54
N THR A 94 -8.45 -3.78 -24.87
CA THR A 94 -9.87 -3.83 -24.54
C THR A 94 -10.01 -4.46 -23.16
N ASP A 95 -11.09 -4.17 -22.45
CA ASP A 95 -11.35 -4.69 -21.11
C ASP A 95 -11.28 -6.25 -21.10
N ALA A 96 -11.83 -6.89 -22.13
CA ALA A 96 -11.78 -8.36 -22.27
C ALA A 96 -10.34 -8.90 -22.47
N ILE A 97 -9.48 -8.17 -23.17
CA ILE A 97 -8.06 -8.53 -23.32
C ILE A 97 -7.34 -8.30 -22.00
N ASP A 98 -7.66 -7.21 -21.29
CA ASP A 98 -7.05 -6.87 -20.02
C ASP A 98 -7.41 -7.89 -18.93
N ALA A 99 -8.67 -8.37 -18.88
CA ALA A 99 -9.07 -9.46 -18.00
C ALA A 99 -8.32 -10.78 -18.29
N ARG A 100 -8.13 -11.14 -19.56
CA ARG A 100 -7.33 -12.33 -19.93
C ARG A 100 -5.86 -12.15 -19.56
N LEU A 101 -5.31 -10.97 -19.81
CA LEU A 101 -3.92 -10.66 -19.46
C LEU A 101 -3.69 -10.76 -17.95
N LEU A 102 -4.64 -10.31 -17.14
CA LEU A 102 -4.58 -10.42 -15.67
C LEU A 102 -4.62 -11.88 -15.22
N ARG A 103 -5.46 -12.71 -15.86
CA ARG A 103 -5.48 -14.16 -15.62
C ARG A 103 -4.12 -14.80 -15.94
N ASP A 104 -3.58 -14.54 -17.11
CA ASP A 104 -2.35 -15.17 -17.59
C ASP A 104 -1.13 -14.69 -16.79
N PHE A 105 -1.09 -13.40 -16.44
CA PHE A 105 -0.10 -12.84 -15.51
C PHE A 105 -0.22 -13.45 -14.11
N GLY A 106 -1.44 -13.59 -13.61
CA GLY A 106 -1.71 -14.23 -12.32
C GLY A 106 -1.22 -15.68 -12.28
N ARG A 107 -1.43 -16.45 -13.36
CA ARG A 107 -0.94 -17.82 -13.51
C ARG A 107 0.60 -17.84 -13.48
N ASP A 108 1.27 -17.04 -14.30
CA ASP A 108 2.75 -16.93 -14.30
C ASP A 108 3.30 -16.63 -12.91
N ARG A 109 2.65 -15.72 -12.18
CA ARG A 109 3.09 -15.35 -10.82
C ARG A 109 2.80 -16.40 -9.78
N LEU A 110 1.68 -17.10 -9.90
CA LEU A 110 1.30 -18.20 -9.00
C LEU A 110 2.30 -19.35 -9.15
N ASP A 111 2.57 -19.77 -10.38
CA ASP A 111 3.49 -20.88 -10.69
C ASP A 111 4.92 -20.54 -10.27
N ALA A 112 5.32 -19.28 -10.35
CA ALA A 112 6.61 -18.79 -9.85
C ALA A 112 6.66 -18.59 -8.33
N GLY A 113 5.57 -18.83 -7.57
CA GLY A 113 5.49 -18.55 -6.14
C GLY A 113 5.62 -17.08 -5.76
N LYS A 114 5.29 -16.15 -6.69
CA LYS A 114 5.49 -14.70 -6.53
C LYS A 114 4.18 -13.93 -6.38
N LEU A 115 3.04 -14.61 -6.35
CA LEU A 115 1.74 -13.99 -6.15
C LEU A 115 1.45 -13.82 -4.65
N ARG A 116 1.03 -12.62 -4.26
CA ARG A 116 0.62 -12.32 -2.88
C ARG A 116 -0.88 -12.26 -2.78
N LEU A 117 -1.42 -13.02 -1.84
CA LEU A 117 -2.85 -13.00 -1.55
C LEU A 117 -3.22 -11.75 -0.75
N GLY A 118 -4.38 -11.18 -1.07
CA GLY A 118 -5.03 -10.14 -0.29
C GLY A 118 -5.55 -10.69 1.05
N ARG A 119 -5.80 -9.80 2.00
CA ARG A 119 -6.35 -10.12 3.32
C ARG A 119 -7.53 -9.21 3.58
N THR A 120 -8.61 -9.77 4.08
CA THR A 120 -9.85 -9.03 4.37
C THR A 120 -9.64 -7.93 5.40
N GLU A 121 -8.79 -8.17 6.39
CA GLU A 121 -8.46 -7.22 7.46
C GLU A 121 -7.75 -5.96 6.91
N ASP A 122 -6.99 -6.11 5.81
CA ASP A 122 -6.27 -4.99 5.19
C ASP A 122 -7.21 -4.03 4.44
N VAL A 123 -8.40 -4.49 3.98
CA VAL A 123 -9.33 -3.72 3.14
C VAL A 123 -9.96 -2.55 3.91
N VAL A 124 -10.45 -2.80 5.12
CA VAL A 124 -11.08 -1.77 5.95
C VAL A 124 -10.04 -0.76 6.40
N LEU A 125 -8.88 -1.23 6.86
CA LEU A 125 -7.77 -0.39 7.27
C LEU A 125 -7.29 0.50 6.11
N ASP A 126 -7.06 -0.08 4.93
CA ASP A 126 -6.67 0.64 3.71
C ASP A 126 -7.70 1.74 3.35
N ALA A 127 -9.00 1.43 3.47
CA ALA A 127 -10.06 2.38 3.18
C ALA A 127 -10.08 3.57 4.15
N LEU A 128 -9.97 3.30 5.46
CA LEU A 128 -9.94 4.32 6.51
C LEU A 128 -8.68 5.18 6.41
N VAL A 129 -7.51 4.59 6.17
CA VAL A 129 -6.25 5.33 5.95
C VAL A 129 -6.32 6.19 4.70
N ALA A 130 -6.87 5.68 3.61
CA ALA A 130 -7.06 6.47 2.40
C ALA A 130 -8.00 7.67 2.65
N ARG A 131 -9.10 7.45 3.40
CA ARG A 131 -10.04 8.52 3.78
C ARG A 131 -9.38 9.57 4.66
N HIS A 132 -8.66 9.17 5.70
CA HIS A 132 -7.93 10.07 6.57
C HIS A 132 -6.92 10.93 5.80
N ARG A 133 -6.21 10.35 4.82
CA ARG A 133 -5.29 11.09 3.95
C ARG A 133 -6.01 12.10 3.06
N GLN A 134 -7.17 11.73 2.47
CA GLN A 134 -8.00 12.63 1.67
C GLN A 134 -8.48 13.82 2.50
N LEU A 135 -8.97 13.59 3.72
CA LEU A 135 -9.42 14.64 4.63
C LEU A 135 -8.27 15.59 5.01
N LYS A 136 -7.06 15.08 5.28
CA LYS A 136 -5.87 15.92 5.52
C LYS A 136 -5.50 16.78 4.32
N ALA A 137 -5.57 16.23 3.12
CA ALA A 137 -5.29 16.99 1.89
C ALA A 137 -6.33 18.09 1.66
N ALA A 138 -7.62 17.78 1.88
CA ALA A 138 -8.71 18.75 1.79
C ALA A 138 -8.55 19.88 2.83
N LEU A 139 -8.26 19.52 4.09
CA LEU A 139 -8.02 20.50 5.15
C LEU A 139 -6.86 21.43 4.81
N HIS A 140 -5.75 20.89 4.31
CA HIS A 140 -4.61 21.71 3.89
C HIS A 140 -4.99 22.67 2.74
N ALA A 141 -5.76 22.20 1.77
CA ALA A 141 -6.24 23.03 0.66
C ALA A 141 -7.13 24.19 1.15
N GLU A 142 -8.03 23.93 2.12
CA GLU A 142 -8.85 25.00 2.71
C GLU A 142 -8.01 25.99 3.55
N GLN A 143 -7.01 25.50 4.28
CA GLN A 143 -6.07 26.37 5.02
C GLN A 143 -5.32 27.33 4.08
N CYS A 144 -4.82 26.83 2.93
CA CYS A 144 -4.19 27.68 1.91
C CYS A 144 -5.19 28.69 1.31
N ARG A 145 -6.46 28.31 1.07
CA ARG A 145 -7.48 29.24 0.60
C ARG A 145 -7.78 30.34 1.62
N ARG A 146 -7.79 30.00 2.90
CA ARG A 146 -8.00 30.98 3.98
C ARG A 146 -6.95 32.09 3.95
N GLU A 147 -5.67 31.76 3.66
CA GLU A 147 -4.58 32.75 3.61
C GLU A 147 -4.77 33.80 2.48
N THR A 148 -5.49 33.44 1.42
CA THR A 148 -5.69 34.30 0.24
C THR A 148 -7.08 34.92 0.17
N ALA A 149 -8.03 34.51 1.02
CA ALA A 149 -9.41 35.00 1.00
C ALA A 149 -9.47 36.43 1.58
N ALA A 150 -9.88 37.39 0.73
CA ALA A 150 -9.99 38.81 1.11
C ALA A 150 -11.39 39.24 1.57
N ILE A 151 -12.43 38.44 1.25
CA ILE A 151 -13.84 38.78 1.48
C ILE A 151 -14.37 38.01 2.68
N ALA A 152 -14.95 38.70 3.66
CA ALA A 152 -15.41 38.14 4.93
C ALA A 152 -16.40 36.96 4.76
N ALA A 153 -17.33 37.04 3.80
CA ALA A 153 -18.28 35.95 3.52
C ALA A 153 -17.59 34.68 3.03
N ALA A 154 -16.54 34.82 2.20
CA ALA A 154 -15.73 33.70 1.73
C ALA A 154 -14.89 33.11 2.89
N GLN A 155 -14.28 33.97 3.72
CA GLN A 155 -13.53 33.52 4.89
C GLN A 155 -14.42 32.71 5.85
N ALA A 156 -15.61 33.20 6.19
CA ALA A 156 -16.54 32.50 7.04
C ALA A 156 -16.98 31.12 6.47
N SER A 157 -17.12 31.00 5.14
CA SER A 157 -17.40 29.72 4.50
C SER A 157 -16.23 28.74 4.61
N ILE A 158 -15.01 29.22 4.36
CA ILE A 158 -13.77 28.42 4.46
C ILE A 158 -13.56 27.93 5.90
N GLU A 159 -13.78 28.79 6.90
CA GLU A 159 -13.65 28.42 8.31
C GLU A 159 -14.64 27.33 8.73
N ARG A 160 -15.90 27.41 8.28
CA ARG A 160 -16.86 26.31 8.51
C ARG A 160 -16.40 25.00 7.88
N MET A 161 -15.84 25.03 6.68
CA MET A 161 -15.31 23.84 6.02
C MET A 161 -14.09 23.28 6.77
N ILE A 162 -13.19 24.13 7.23
CA ILE A 162 -12.03 23.72 8.06
C ILE A 162 -12.51 23.03 9.34
N ALA A 163 -13.49 23.62 10.05
CA ALA A 163 -14.05 23.02 11.27
C ALA A 163 -14.69 21.66 11.00
N HIS A 164 -15.44 21.54 9.90
CA HIS A 164 -16.06 20.27 9.49
C HIS A 164 -14.99 19.21 9.18
N LEU A 165 -13.97 19.54 8.39
CA LEU A 165 -12.89 18.63 8.03
C LEU A 165 -12.07 18.18 9.26
N GLN A 166 -11.89 19.07 10.25
CA GLN A 166 -11.24 18.73 11.50
C GLN A 166 -12.07 17.74 12.32
N ALA A 167 -13.39 17.94 12.43
CA ALA A 167 -14.29 17.02 13.10
C ALA A 167 -14.30 15.64 12.44
N GLU A 168 -14.38 15.58 11.10
CA GLU A 168 -14.31 14.33 10.35
C GLU A 168 -12.97 13.62 10.55
N LEU A 169 -11.85 14.34 10.60
CA LEU A 169 -10.54 13.76 10.90
C LEU A 169 -10.49 13.11 12.27
N VAL A 170 -11.15 13.68 13.26
CA VAL A 170 -11.26 13.07 14.61
C VAL A 170 -12.08 11.79 14.52
N THR A 171 -13.25 11.82 13.88
CA THR A 171 -14.13 10.64 13.73
C THR A 171 -13.43 9.49 13.06
N VAL A 172 -12.85 9.72 11.87
CA VAL A 172 -12.10 8.69 11.14
C VAL A 172 -10.86 8.24 11.91
N GLY A 173 -10.24 9.13 12.68
CA GLY A 173 -9.12 8.79 13.56
C GLY A 173 -9.51 7.83 14.69
N VAL A 174 -10.70 7.99 15.28
CA VAL A 174 -11.26 7.06 16.27
C VAL A 174 -11.57 5.70 15.65
N GLU A 175 -12.22 5.68 14.49
CA GLU A 175 -12.52 4.42 13.77
C GLU A 175 -11.26 3.66 13.42
N LEU A 176 -10.22 4.36 12.94
CA LEU A 176 -8.90 3.78 12.71
C LEU A 176 -8.32 3.15 13.98
N SER A 177 -8.37 3.87 15.10
CA SER A 177 -7.84 3.40 16.38
C SER A 177 -8.59 2.16 16.89
N LEU A 178 -9.90 2.13 16.75
CA LEU A 178 -10.73 0.98 17.11
C LEU A 178 -10.42 -0.25 16.26
N HIS A 179 -10.28 -0.05 14.94
CA HIS A 179 -9.96 -1.12 14.01
C HIS A 179 -8.55 -1.69 14.24
N GLU A 180 -7.57 -0.82 14.45
CA GLU A 180 -6.19 -1.21 14.75
C GLU A 180 -6.06 -1.92 16.10
N SER A 181 -6.85 -1.50 17.10
CA SER A 181 -6.86 -2.14 18.44
C SER A 181 -7.47 -3.54 18.40
N SER A 182 -8.23 -3.89 17.39
CA SER A 182 -8.86 -5.19 17.23
C SER A 182 -7.92 -6.25 16.63
N ASP A 183 -6.84 -5.85 15.93
CA ASP A 183 -5.84 -6.79 15.42
C ASP A 183 -4.59 -6.82 16.31
N PRO A 184 -4.41 -7.89 17.10
CA PRO A 184 -3.24 -8.04 17.99
C PRO A 184 -1.91 -7.97 17.24
N GLN A 185 -1.87 -8.36 15.94
CA GLN A 185 -0.66 -8.29 15.13
C GLN A 185 -0.31 -6.85 14.76
N ILE A 186 -1.31 -6.01 14.48
CA ILE A 186 -1.10 -4.58 14.17
C ILE A 186 -0.57 -3.87 15.42
N VAL A 187 -1.24 -4.06 16.56
CA VAL A 187 -0.83 -3.49 17.86
C VAL A 187 0.61 -3.89 18.21
N PHE A 188 0.93 -5.18 18.05
CA PHE A 188 2.28 -5.69 18.30
C PHE A 188 3.33 -5.04 17.39
N LYS A 189 3.09 -4.99 16.07
CA LYS A 189 4.02 -4.36 15.13
C LYS A 189 4.19 -2.87 15.40
N GLU A 190 3.10 -2.17 15.75
CA GLU A 190 3.12 -0.77 16.15
C GLU A 190 4.04 -0.55 17.36
N ALA A 191 3.85 -1.33 18.43
CA ALA A 191 4.66 -1.26 19.63
C ALA A 191 6.16 -1.45 19.34
N VAL A 192 6.51 -2.44 18.50
CA VAL A 192 7.89 -2.69 18.05
C VAL A 192 8.46 -1.50 17.29
N MET A 193 7.68 -0.91 16.39
CA MET A 193 8.11 0.24 15.57
C MET A 193 8.32 1.50 16.42
N CYS A 194 7.45 1.76 17.39
CA CYS A 194 7.51 2.93 18.28
C CYS A 194 8.74 2.91 19.22
N GLN A 195 9.39 1.77 19.43
CA GLN A 195 10.67 1.70 20.13
C GLN A 195 11.79 2.46 19.41
N ARG A 196 11.64 2.77 18.13
CA ARG A 196 12.65 3.49 17.35
C ARG A 196 12.47 4.99 17.46
N LYS A 197 13.57 5.69 17.82
CA LYS A 197 13.58 7.16 17.95
C LYS A 197 13.09 7.83 16.65
N GLY A 198 12.10 8.72 16.80
CA GLY A 198 11.51 9.45 15.69
C GLY A 198 10.32 8.78 15.02
N VAL A 199 9.93 7.59 15.45
CA VAL A 199 8.73 6.89 14.98
C VAL A 199 7.65 7.00 16.05
N ALA A 200 6.68 7.87 15.82
CA ALA A 200 5.49 7.98 16.66
C ALA A 200 4.41 7.02 16.17
N GLN A 201 3.42 6.75 17.01
CA GLN A 201 2.30 5.86 16.76
C GLN A 201 1.60 6.14 15.41
N ALA A 202 1.27 7.40 15.13
CA ALA A 202 0.66 7.79 13.85
C ALA A 202 1.55 7.45 12.63
N THR A 203 2.87 7.49 12.79
CA THR A 203 3.80 7.10 11.73
C THR A 203 3.83 5.58 11.55
N ALA A 204 3.87 4.82 12.66
CA ALA A 204 3.85 3.36 12.64
C ALA A 204 2.57 2.85 11.95
N ARG A 205 1.41 3.36 12.34
CA ARG A 205 0.12 3.05 11.74
C ARG A 205 0.07 3.35 10.24
N ALA A 206 0.45 4.57 9.85
CA ALA A 206 0.49 4.95 8.45
C ALA A 206 1.44 4.07 7.61
N LEU A 207 2.56 3.64 8.19
CA LEU A 207 3.48 2.72 7.50
C LEU A 207 2.92 1.30 7.41
N LEU A 208 2.25 0.79 8.43
CA LEU A 208 1.63 -0.55 8.41
C LEU A 208 0.51 -0.63 7.38
N ALA A 209 -0.29 0.43 7.24
CA ALA A 209 -1.33 0.52 6.22
C ALA A 209 -0.76 0.60 4.80
N GLU A 210 0.27 1.41 4.59
CA GLU A 210 0.89 1.55 3.26
C GLU A 210 1.85 0.40 2.91
N LEU A 211 2.36 -0.33 3.89
CA LEU A 211 3.30 -1.44 3.75
C LEU A 211 2.89 -2.62 4.65
N PRO A 212 1.77 -3.30 4.37
CA PRO A 212 1.34 -4.48 5.13
C PRO A 212 2.38 -5.61 5.09
N GLU A 213 3.29 -5.54 4.11
CA GLU A 213 4.41 -6.46 3.97
C GLU A 213 5.54 -6.28 5.00
N LEU A 214 5.49 -5.22 5.78
CA LEU A 214 6.55 -4.87 6.73
C LEU A 214 6.75 -6.00 7.76
N GLY A 215 8.00 -6.42 7.92
CA GLY A 215 8.38 -7.58 8.71
C GLY A 215 8.33 -8.94 7.99
N ARG A 216 7.80 -9.00 6.75
CA ARG A 216 7.62 -10.27 6.01
C ARG A 216 8.46 -10.36 4.74
N VAL A 217 9.15 -9.30 4.37
CA VAL A 217 9.91 -9.22 3.12
C VAL A 217 11.36 -8.84 3.35
N GLU A 218 12.20 -9.16 2.35
CA GLU A 218 13.61 -8.81 2.32
C GLU A 218 13.85 -7.30 2.27
N CYS A 219 15.04 -6.86 2.75
CA CYS A 219 15.45 -5.45 2.74
C CYS A 219 15.41 -4.82 1.35
N LYS A 220 15.72 -5.57 0.29
CA LYS A 220 15.65 -5.08 -1.09
C LYS A 220 14.21 -4.87 -1.54
N GLN A 221 13.32 -5.79 -1.18
CA GLN A 221 11.91 -5.75 -1.56
C GLN A 221 11.18 -4.60 -0.85
N ILE A 222 11.34 -4.44 0.47
CA ILE A 222 10.66 -3.37 1.21
C ILE A 222 11.12 -1.98 0.73
N THR A 223 12.41 -1.81 0.41
CA THR A 223 12.91 -0.53 -0.12
C THR A 223 12.42 -0.25 -1.54
N ALA A 224 12.19 -1.27 -2.36
CA ALA A 224 11.58 -1.12 -3.68
C ALA A 224 10.11 -0.74 -3.57
N LEU A 225 9.33 -1.43 -2.71
CA LEU A 225 7.93 -1.10 -2.43
C LEU A 225 7.76 0.35 -1.95
N GLY A 226 8.64 0.80 -1.05
CA GLY A 226 8.65 2.19 -0.55
C GLY A 226 9.22 3.22 -1.54
N GLY A 227 9.62 2.82 -2.75
CA GLY A 227 10.21 3.72 -3.73
C GLY A 227 11.54 4.35 -3.30
N LEU A 228 12.29 3.67 -2.41
CA LEU A 228 13.56 4.12 -1.84
C LEU A 228 14.77 3.31 -2.34
N ALA A 229 14.56 2.31 -3.20
CA ALA A 229 15.63 1.55 -3.81
C ALA A 229 16.31 2.38 -4.92
N PRO A 230 17.65 2.43 -4.97
CA PRO A 230 18.35 3.12 -6.03
C PRO A 230 18.18 2.35 -7.35
N ARG A 231 17.92 3.09 -8.42
CA ARG A 231 17.91 2.59 -9.78
C ARG A 231 19.12 3.16 -10.53
N ILE A 232 19.90 2.29 -11.13
CA ILE A 232 21.00 2.66 -12.00
C ILE A 232 20.52 2.40 -13.43
N HIS A 233 20.48 3.44 -14.26
CA HIS A 233 20.37 3.32 -15.70
C HIS A 233 21.76 3.52 -16.29
N GLN A 234 22.31 2.46 -16.84
CA GLN A 234 23.58 2.51 -17.54
C GLN A 234 23.34 1.90 -18.93
N SER A 235 23.37 2.73 -19.95
CA SER A 235 23.30 2.29 -21.35
C SER A 235 24.45 2.94 -22.12
N GLY A 236 25.37 2.12 -22.58
CA GLY A 236 26.47 2.54 -23.45
C GLY A 236 27.36 3.64 -22.86
N ARG A 237 27.66 4.68 -23.67
CA ARG A 237 28.56 5.80 -23.34
C ARG A 237 27.92 6.92 -22.50
N THR A 238 26.66 6.82 -22.13
CA THR A 238 25.98 7.87 -21.32
C THR A 238 26.30 7.75 -19.84
N HIS A 239 26.54 8.89 -19.19
CA HIS A 239 26.74 8.93 -17.74
C HIS A 239 25.54 8.28 -17.02
N PRO A 240 25.79 7.40 -16.05
CA PRO A 240 24.73 6.66 -15.37
C PRO A 240 23.78 7.63 -14.64
N ARG A 241 22.54 7.74 -15.12
CA ARG A 241 21.49 8.48 -14.40
C ARG A 241 21.07 7.67 -13.19
N ARG A 242 21.33 8.19 -12.01
CA ARG A 242 20.92 7.60 -10.75
C ARG A 242 19.53 8.13 -10.37
N GLY A 243 18.59 7.25 -10.21
CA GLY A 243 17.23 7.57 -9.78
C GLY A 243 16.77 6.62 -8.67
N LEU A 244 15.50 6.72 -8.31
CA LEU A 244 14.83 5.77 -7.43
C LEU A 244 13.90 4.89 -8.24
N VAL A 245 13.72 3.64 -7.81
CA VAL A 245 12.70 2.75 -8.36
C VAL A 245 11.32 3.37 -8.06
N PRO A 246 10.37 3.36 -9.00
CA PRO A 246 8.98 3.68 -8.69
C PRO A 246 8.45 2.77 -7.57
N GLY A 247 7.74 3.37 -6.61
CA GLY A 247 7.13 2.67 -5.48
C GLY A 247 5.98 3.49 -4.92
N ARG A 248 5.46 3.11 -3.77
CA ARG A 248 4.35 3.80 -3.09
C ARG A 248 4.81 5.20 -2.64
N ALA A 249 4.32 6.24 -3.32
CA ALA A 249 4.77 7.62 -3.08
C ALA A 249 4.46 8.11 -1.65
N SER A 250 3.34 7.66 -1.07
CA SER A 250 2.92 7.91 0.31
C SER A 250 3.98 7.52 1.34
N VAL A 251 4.69 6.41 1.14
CA VAL A 251 5.73 5.93 2.06
C VAL A 251 6.86 6.93 2.24
N LYS A 252 7.27 7.61 1.17
CA LYS A 252 8.29 8.68 1.26
C LYS A 252 7.81 9.87 2.07
N ALA A 253 6.55 10.27 1.88
CA ALA A 253 5.95 11.37 2.64
C ALA A 253 5.84 11.02 4.13
N ILE A 254 5.41 9.81 4.47
CA ILE A 254 5.30 9.33 5.85
C ILE A 254 6.68 9.28 6.52
N LEU A 255 7.71 8.79 5.84
CA LEU A 255 9.06 8.66 6.39
C LEU A 255 9.84 9.97 6.48
N PHE A 256 9.37 11.05 5.85
CA PHE A 256 10.12 12.31 5.81
C PHE A 256 10.36 12.93 7.20
N ASN A 257 9.32 13.11 7.99
CA ASN A 257 9.43 13.67 9.34
C ASN A 257 10.17 12.74 10.32
N PRO A 258 9.89 11.44 10.38
CA PRO A 258 10.71 10.48 11.15
C PRO A 258 12.19 10.53 10.79
N ALA A 259 12.52 10.61 9.51
CA ALA A 259 13.91 10.70 9.06
C ALA A 259 14.56 12.01 9.54
N ARG A 260 13.87 13.15 9.47
CA ARG A 260 14.35 14.43 10.03
C ARG A 260 14.61 14.32 11.53
N SER A 261 13.69 13.73 12.28
CA SER A 261 13.84 13.49 13.72
C SER A 261 15.04 12.58 14.01
N ALA A 262 15.15 11.46 13.29
CA ALA A 262 16.27 10.54 13.45
C ALA A 262 17.63 11.20 13.13
N MET A 263 17.71 12.05 12.10
CA MET A 263 18.92 12.81 11.78
C MET A 263 19.37 13.73 12.93
N ARG A 264 18.43 14.19 13.75
CA ARG A 264 18.71 15.08 14.89
C ARG A 264 19.03 14.30 16.17
N TRP A 265 18.28 13.23 16.44
CA TRP A 265 18.26 12.60 17.76
C TRP A 265 18.84 11.16 17.81
N ASP A 266 19.03 10.49 16.67
CA ASP A 266 19.66 9.16 16.62
C ASP A 266 21.17 9.30 16.34
N PRO A 267 22.05 8.95 17.29
CA PRO A 267 23.50 9.09 17.11
C PRO A 267 24.06 8.33 15.92
N GLU A 268 23.55 7.11 15.64
CA GLU A 268 24.02 6.32 14.51
C GLU A 268 23.58 6.89 13.16
N ILE A 269 22.34 7.43 13.09
CA ILE A 269 21.86 8.11 11.89
C ILE A 269 22.65 9.39 11.67
N ARG A 270 22.99 10.12 12.73
CA ARG A 270 23.80 11.33 12.66
C ARG A 270 25.22 11.04 12.14
N THR A 271 25.85 9.98 12.66
CA THR A 271 27.17 9.53 12.17
C THR A 271 27.08 9.12 10.70
N PHE A 272 26.03 8.41 10.30
CA PHE A 272 25.79 8.07 8.91
C PHE A 272 25.62 9.28 8.02
N CYS A 273 24.87 10.30 8.45
CA CYS A 273 24.71 11.57 7.73
C CYS A 273 26.03 12.32 7.56
N ASN A 274 26.84 12.41 8.63
CA ASN A 274 28.13 13.09 8.58
C ASN A 274 29.09 12.40 7.59
N ARG A 275 29.11 11.08 7.56
CA ARG A 275 29.90 10.30 6.59
C ARG A 275 29.46 10.60 5.14
N LEU A 276 28.15 10.75 4.90
CA LEU A 276 27.64 11.08 3.55
C LEU A 276 27.95 12.54 3.16
N ARG A 277 27.87 13.47 4.11
CA ARG A 277 28.26 14.88 3.90
C ARG A 277 29.74 15.00 3.57
N ALA A 278 30.60 14.30 4.31
CA ALA A 278 32.05 14.27 4.04
C ALA A 278 32.37 13.71 2.63
N ARG A 279 31.49 12.89 2.07
CA ARG A 279 31.57 12.39 0.67
C ARG A 279 30.91 13.32 -0.36
N GLY A 280 30.60 14.56 0.00
CA GLY A 280 29.98 15.56 -0.88
C GLY A 280 28.56 15.22 -1.36
N LYS A 281 27.80 14.40 -0.64
CA LYS A 281 26.44 14.03 -1.06
C LYS A 281 25.45 15.16 -0.78
N PRO A 282 24.58 15.54 -1.77
CA PRO A 282 23.55 16.56 -1.58
C PRO A 282 22.57 16.21 -0.47
N GLY A 283 22.01 17.22 0.22
CA GLY A 283 21.07 17.03 1.33
C GLY A 283 19.85 16.18 1.00
N LYS A 284 19.26 16.33 -0.21
CA LYS A 284 18.15 15.49 -0.70
C LYS A 284 18.54 14.00 -0.79
N VAL A 285 19.76 13.71 -1.23
CA VAL A 285 20.27 12.32 -1.34
C VAL A 285 20.48 11.74 0.06
N ILE A 286 21.01 12.54 0.99
CA ILE A 286 21.18 12.13 2.40
C ILE A 286 19.82 11.83 3.03
N MET A 287 18.83 12.69 2.83
CA MET A 287 17.46 12.47 3.34
C MET A 287 16.89 11.14 2.85
N VAL A 288 16.95 10.86 1.55
CA VAL A 288 16.47 9.60 0.96
C VAL A 288 17.23 8.38 1.52
N ALA A 289 18.54 8.50 1.71
CA ALA A 289 19.35 7.45 2.30
C ALA A 289 18.97 7.18 3.76
N VAL A 290 18.64 8.21 4.54
CA VAL A 290 18.13 8.06 5.92
C VAL A 290 16.75 7.41 5.92
N MET A 291 15.80 7.86 5.09
CA MET A 291 14.49 7.22 4.96
C MET A 291 14.63 5.73 4.64
N ARG A 292 15.51 5.37 3.70
CA ARG A 292 15.79 3.99 3.35
C ARG A 292 16.35 3.21 4.54
N LYS A 293 17.33 3.76 5.24
CA LYS A 293 17.96 3.11 6.41
C LYS A 293 16.92 2.90 7.52
N LEU A 294 16.06 3.89 7.76
CA LEU A 294 14.99 3.80 8.74
C LEU A 294 13.99 2.70 8.38
N LEU A 295 13.51 2.67 7.12
CA LEU A 295 12.58 1.65 6.65
C LEU A 295 13.15 0.23 6.77
N VAL A 296 14.43 0.03 6.41
CA VAL A 296 15.11 -1.26 6.55
C VAL A 296 15.20 -1.68 8.02
N ARG A 297 15.51 -0.74 8.93
CA ARG A 297 15.57 -1.02 10.38
C ARG A 297 14.20 -1.37 10.95
N LEU A 298 13.15 -0.69 10.53
CA LEU A 298 11.79 -0.99 10.95
C LEU A 298 11.36 -2.36 10.46
N ASN A 299 11.63 -2.68 9.18
CA ASN A 299 11.33 -3.99 8.63
C ASN A 299 12.08 -5.12 9.35
N ALA A 300 13.34 -4.92 9.66
CA ALA A 300 14.13 -5.91 10.42
C ALA A 300 13.59 -6.07 11.84
N ALA A 301 13.33 -4.97 12.56
CA ALA A 301 12.82 -5.02 13.92
C ALA A 301 11.49 -5.78 14.02
N VAL A 302 10.54 -5.49 13.10
CA VAL A 302 9.25 -6.21 13.06
C VAL A 302 9.44 -7.67 12.68
N ARG A 303 10.31 -7.99 11.72
CA ARG A 303 10.60 -9.37 11.32
C ARG A 303 11.22 -10.17 12.49
N ASP A 304 12.21 -9.59 13.14
CA ASP A 304 12.94 -10.25 14.22
C ASP A 304 12.02 -10.48 15.43
N ALA A 305 11.12 -9.53 15.72
CA ALA A 305 10.09 -9.67 16.75
C ALA A 305 9.02 -10.73 16.40
N LEU A 306 8.61 -10.83 15.12
CA LEU A 306 7.65 -11.85 14.68
C LEU A 306 8.25 -13.27 14.72
N ASN A 307 9.57 -13.41 14.65
CA ASN A 307 10.27 -14.69 14.67
C ASN A 307 10.64 -15.16 16.08
N GLN A 308 10.38 -14.38 17.14
CA GLN A 308 10.64 -14.80 18.53
C GLN A 308 9.48 -15.67 19.03
N PRO A 309 9.73 -16.93 19.44
CA PRO A 309 8.68 -17.88 19.83
C PRO A 309 7.90 -17.47 21.09
N GLU A 310 8.50 -16.70 21.98
CA GLU A 310 7.86 -16.26 23.24
C GLU A 310 6.73 -15.25 23.05
N VAL A 311 6.69 -14.52 21.94
CA VAL A 311 5.70 -13.46 21.70
C VAL A 311 4.37 -14.01 21.16
N LEU A 312 4.34 -15.25 20.71
CA LEU A 312 3.12 -15.91 20.19
C LEU A 312 2.36 -16.73 21.25
N SER A 313 2.86 -16.80 22.48
CA SER A 313 2.21 -17.52 23.59
C SER A 313 0.93 -16.82 24.07
N PRO A 314 -0.18 -17.57 24.31
CA PRO A 314 -1.44 -16.99 24.81
C PRO A 314 -1.32 -16.31 26.18
N ALA A 315 -0.32 -16.66 26.99
CA ALA A 315 -0.12 -16.13 28.35
C ALA A 315 0.32 -14.66 28.37
N THR A 316 0.99 -14.15 27.33
CA THR A 316 1.42 -12.73 27.25
C THR A 316 0.26 -11.80 26.85
N ARG A 317 -0.92 -12.34 26.46
CA ARG A 317 -2.11 -11.58 26.10
C ARG A 317 -2.87 -11.00 27.30
N MET A 318 -2.58 -11.41 28.54
CA MET A 318 -3.29 -10.97 29.74
C MET A 318 -2.49 -10.02 30.65
N ALA A 319 -1.31 -9.58 30.28
CA ALA A 319 -0.43 -8.75 31.12
C ALA A 319 -0.04 -7.39 30.52
N VAL A 320 -0.77 -6.91 29.48
CA VAL A 320 -0.62 -5.52 28.98
C VAL A 320 -1.96 -4.85 28.86
#